data_d1d271b125da92d0ce313ec3dd5b789d
#
_entry.id   d1d271b125da92d0ce313ec3dd5b789d
#
_cell.length_a   1.000
_cell.length_b   1.000
_cell.length_c   1.000
_cell.angle_alpha   90.00
_cell.angle_beta   90.00
_cell.angle_gamma   90.00
#
_symmetry.space_group_name_H-M   'P 1'
#
loop_
_entity.id
_entity.type
_entity.pdbx_description
1 polymer ?
#
loop_
_entity_poly.entity_id
_entity_poly.type
_entity_poly.pdbx_seq_one_letter_code
_entity_poly.pdbx_strand_id
1 'polypeptide(L)'
;MEKYSLAFIEDVINWDRTNSMQLNKMITDGSPTPTLNGEDLFGFETFRPWIENHAVDIIHPDMMTSGGIIETKKIAEYANMFGIPVMFHMAASPVGCMASVHCACLVDDFISMENHSVDTEWWGDLVTGIDKPIIINGEYTVPEKPGLGVELNDEVMKKHLIIPGYFEPTPQYDKPMVGTHFGVPVDSIKK
;
A
#
# COMPACT_ATOMS: atom_id res chain seq x y z
N MET A 1 -18.58 0.46 18.29
CA MET A 1 -17.33 -0.30 18.03
C MET A 1 -16.48 -0.50 19.27
N GLU A 2 -16.46 0.45 20.20
CA GLU A 2 -15.67 0.40 21.47
C GLU A 2 -15.74 -0.94 22.23
N LYS A 3 -16.91 -1.56 22.28
CA LYS A 3 -17.10 -2.85 22.95
C LYS A 3 -16.30 -4.01 22.35
N TYR A 4 -15.71 -3.85 21.17
CA TYR A 4 -14.94 -4.90 20.49
C TYR A 4 -13.43 -4.74 20.66
N SER A 5 -12.94 -3.64 21.26
CA SER A 5 -11.51 -3.38 21.47
C SER A 5 -10.70 -3.52 20.18
N LEU A 6 -11.14 -2.87 19.10
CA LEU A 6 -10.43 -2.87 17.83
C LEU A 6 -9.04 -2.23 18.00
N ALA A 7 -8.05 -2.75 17.30
CA ALA A 7 -6.70 -2.18 17.28
C ALA A 7 -6.70 -0.80 16.61
N PHE A 8 -7.44 -0.67 15.51
CA PHE A 8 -7.65 0.59 14.78
C PHE A 8 -8.91 0.51 13.91
N ILE A 9 -9.30 1.63 13.35
CA ILE A 9 -10.33 1.75 12.30
C ILE A 9 -9.72 2.44 11.10
N GLU A 10 -9.95 1.89 9.92
CA GLU A 10 -9.32 2.30 8.67
C GLU A 10 -10.31 2.95 7.73
N ASP A 11 -9.84 3.93 6.94
CA ASP A 11 -10.52 4.57 5.82
C ASP A 11 -11.97 4.98 6.09
N VAL A 12 -12.21 5.56 7.27
CA VAL A 12 -13.56 5.97 7.69
C VAL A 12 -14.15 7.05 6.76
N ILE A 13 -13.29 7.91 6.20
CA ILE A 13 -13.65 8.94 5.23
C ILE A 13 -12.81 8.74 3.98
N ASN A 14 -13.50 8.68 2.84
CA ASN A 14 -12.84 8.57 1.55
C ASN A 14 -11.88 9.76 1.31
N TRP A 15 -10.66 9.46 0.90
CA TRP A 15 -9.56 10.40 0.69
C TRP A 15 -9.84 11.46 -0.39
N ASP A 16 -10.66 11.14 -1.41
CA ASP A 16 -10.94 12.00 -2.57
C ASP A 16 -11.93 13.14 -2.29
N ARG A 17 -12.47 13.21 -1.08
CA ARG A 17 -13.36 14.31 -0.70
C ARG A 17 -12.57 15.58 -0.46
N THR A 18 -13.13 16.71 -0.87
CA THR A 18 -12.50 18.04 -0.83
C THR A 18 -11.93 18.42 0.54
N ASN A 19 -12.51 17.90 1.62
CA ASN A 19 -12.10 18.16 2.99
C ASN A 19 -11.82 16.88 3.78
N SER A 20 -11.34 15.83 3.10
CA SER A 20 -11.12 14.51 3.71
C SER A 20 -10.20 14.56 4.93
N MET A 21 -9.10 15.31 4.87
CA MET A 21 -8.18 15.47 6.00
C MET A 21 -8.88 16.07 7.23
N GLN A 22 -9.65 17.13 7.06
CA GLN A 22 -10.38 17.78 8.17
C GLN A 22 -11.45 16.85 8.76
N LEU A 23 -12.15 16.10 7.91
CA LEU A 23 -13.16 15.14 8.36
C LEU A 23 -12.52 13.97 9.11
N ASN A 24 -11.40 13.43 8.61
CA ASN A 24 -10.65 12.40 9.33
C ASN A 24 -10.16 12.91 10.68
N LYS A 25 -9.59 14.12 10.73
CA LYS A 25 -9.21 14.74 12.02
C LYS A 25 -10.36 14.80 13.03
N MET A 26 -11.53 15.20 12.60
CA MET A 26 -12.72 15.23 13.50
C MET A 26 -13.05 13.83 14.05
N ILE A 27 -12.87 12.79 13.25
CA ILE A 27 -13.09 11.41 13.67
C ILE A 27 -11.98 10.99 14.64
N THR A 28 -10.73 11.24 14.29
CA THR A 28 -9.55 10.94 15.13
C THR A 28 -9.69 11.60 16.50
N ASP A 29 -10.01 12.89 16.55
CA ASP A 29 -10.20 13.63 17.82
C ASP A 29 -11.38 13.11 18.66
N GLY A 30 -12.39 12.50 18.03
CA GLY A 30 -13.60 12.01 18.67
C GLY A 30 -13.66 10.51 18.93
N SER A 31 -12.70 9.74 18.40
CA SER A 31 -12.68 8.28 18.51
C SER A 31 -11.75 7.80 19.62
N PRO A 32 -12.20 6.90 20.52
CA PRO A 32 -11.32 6.22 21.45
C PRO A 32 -10.53 5.08 20.80
N THR A 33 -10.87 4.70 19.55
CA THR A 33 -10.15 3.69 18.76
C THR A 33 -9.22 4.42 17.80
N PRO A 34 -7.93 4.05 17.73
CA PRO A 34 -6.99 4.67 16.81
C PRO A 34 -7.48 4.64 15.36
N THR A 35 -7.21 5.69 14.63
CA THR A 35 -7.58 5.84 13.22
C THR A 35 -6.37 5.60 12.32
N LEU A 36 -6.59 4.95 11.19
CA LEU A 36 -5.62 4.60 10.17
C LEU A 36 -6.09 5.12 8.82
N ASN A 37 -5.23 5.78 8.05
CA ASN A 37 -5.54 6.21 6.67
C ASN A 37 -4.26 6.61 5.93
N GLY A 38 -4.27 6.55 4.58
CA GLY A 38 -3.18 7.05 3.76
C GLY A 38 -2.84 6.25 2.53
N GLU A 39 -3.44 5.10 2.29
CA GLU A 39 -3.12 4.22 1.15
C GLU A 39 -3.29 4.91 -0.22
N ASP A 40 -4.21 5.84 -0.31
CA ASP A 40 -4.56 6.59 -1.52
C ASP A 40 -3.93 7.99 -1.57
N LEU A 41 -3.02 8.33 -0.66
CA LEU A 41 -2.28 9.58 -0.71
C LEU A 41 -1.01 9.42 -1.54
N PHE A 42 -0.76 10.38 -2.44
CA PHE A 42 0.34 10.34 -3.40
C PHE A 42 1.41 11.37 -3.07
N GLY A 43 2.62 10.90 -2.75
CA GLY A 43 3.78 11.74 -2.50
C GLY A 43 3.73 12.51 -1.18
N PHE A 44 4.90 12.91 -0.70
CA PHE A 44 5.09 13.55 0.61
C PHE A 44 4.19 14.78 0.86
N GLU A 45 4.01 15.61 -0.16
CA GLU A 45 3.25 16.86 0.00
C GLU A 45 1.76 16.63 0.32
N THR A 46 1.20 15.48 -0.07
CA THR A 46 -0.17 15.12 0.31
C THR A 46 -0.25 14.54 1.71
N PHE A 47 0.75 13.79 2.16
CA PHE A 47 0.84 13.25 3.51
C PHE A 47 1.13 14.33 4.56
N ARG A 48 1.95 15.33 4.21
CA ARG A 48 2.41 16.35 5.14
C ARG A 48 1.28 17.01 5.96
N PRO A 49 0.19 17.54 5.36
CA PRO A 49 -0.88 18.16 6.12
C PRO A 49 -1.62 17.17 7.04
N TRP A 50 -1.71 15.90 6.67
CA TRP A 50 -2.32 14.88 7.53
C TRP A 50 -1.48 14.64 8.79
N ILE A 51 -0.17 14.58 8.63
CA ILE A 51 0.80 14.40 9.72
C ILE A 51 0.82 15.63 10.62
N GLU A 52 1.04 16.82 10.06
CA GLU A 52 1.15 18.09 10.80
C GLU A 52 -0.11 18.43 11.61
N ASN A 53 -1.28 18.00 11.15
CA ASN A 53 -2.56 18.23 11.85
C ASN A 53 -2.99 17.05 12.72
N HIS A 54 -2.24 15.97 12.82
CA HIS A 54 -2.66 14.72 13.48
C HIS A 54 -4.06 14.29 13.01
N ALA A 55 -4.24 14.22 11.69
CA ALA A 55 -5.53 13.84 11.11
C ALA A 55 -5.78 12.32 11.17
N VAL A 56 -4.80 11.56 11.59
CA VAL A 56 -4.84 10.12 11.87
C VAL A 56 -3.93 9.80 13.05
N ASP A 57 -4.19 8.69 13.73
CA ASP A 57 -3.31 8.17 14.79
C ASP A 57 -2.19 7.29 14.23
N ILE A 58 -2.42 6.66 13.08
CA ILE A 58 -1.46 5.79 12.38
C ILE A 58 -1.48 6.19 10.90
N ILE A 59 -0.31 6.50 10.32
CA ILE A 59 -0.21 6.79 8.88
C ILE A 59 0.00 5.50 8.08
N HIS A 60 -0.68 5.40 6.92
CA HIS A 60 -0.81 4.15 6.17
C HIS A 60 -0.42 4.27 4.69
N PRO A 61 0.85 4.61 4.37
CA PRO A 61 1.26 4.73 2.98
C PRO A 61 1.39 3.37 2.29
N ASP A 62 0.96 3.29 1.03
CA ASP A 62 1.28 2.19 0.13
C ASP A 62 2.54 2.51 -0.66
N MET A 63 3.48 1.59 -0.73
CA MET A 63 4.74 1.74 -1.45
C MET A 63 4.55 2.03 -2.93
N MET A 64 3.50 1.49 -3.54
CA MET A 64 3.24 1.60 -4.98
C MET A 64 2.57 2.92 -5.36
N THR A 65 1.89 3.58 -4.40
CA THR A 65 1.18 4.84 -4.62
C THR A 65 1.91 6.03 -4.05
N SER A 66 2.55 5.90 -2.90
CA SER A 66 3.20 7.00 -2.17
C SER A 66 4.48 7.54 -2.83
N GLY A 67 5.05 6.84 -3.82
CA GLY A 67 6.23 7.29 -4.57
C GLY A 67 7.47 6.39 -4.44
N GLY A 68 7.30 5.14 -4.01
CA GLY A 68 8.37 4.15 -3.86
C GLY A 68 9.17 4.29 -2.56
N ILE A 69 10.23 3.49 -2.43
CA ILE A 69 10.99 3.30 -1.18
C ILE A 69 11.45 4.63 -0.57
N ILE A 70 12.05 5.51 -1.37
CA ILE A 70 12.66 6.76 -0.87
C ILE A 70 11.58 7.71 -0.34
N GLU A 71 10.50 7.88 -1.10
CA GLU A 71 9.44 8.80 -0.72
C GLU A 71 8.64 8.26 0.48
N THR A 72 8.36 6.96 0.50
CA THR A 72 7.68 6.31 1.63
C THR A 72 8.51 6.39 2.91
N LYS A 73 9.82 6.15 2.82
CA LYS A 73 10.74 6.34 3.95
C LYS A 73 10.68 7.77 4.48
N LYS A 74 10.73 8.78 3.60
CA LYS A 74 10.63 10.19 3.97
C LYS A 74 9.30 10.51 4.67
N ILE A 75 8.18 9.96 4.17
CA ILE A 75 6.86 10.11 4.80
C ILE A 75 6.88 9.50 6.20
N ALA A 76 7.41 8.29 6.34
CA ALA A 76 7.50 7.57 7.60
C ALA A 76 8.37 8.31 8.64
N GLU A 77 9.56 8.73 8.26
CA GLU A 77 10.45 9.51 9.13
C GLU A 77 9.78 10.81 9.59
N TYR A 78 9.08 11.48 8.69
CA TYR A 78 8.36 12.71 9.02
C TYR A 78 7.21 12.44 10.00
N ALA A 79 6.44 11.38 9.79
CA ALA A 79 5.38 10.98 10.71
C ALA A 79 5.91 10.65 12.11
N ASN A 80 7.02 9.92 12.20
CA ASN A 80 7.67 9.60 13.48
C ASN A 80 8.16 10.85 14.22
N MET A 81 8.59 11.92 13.52
CA MET A 81 8.91 13.21 14.17
C MET A 81 7.71 13.87 14.86
N PHE A 82 6.49 13.56 14.44
CA PHE A 82 5.23 14.00 15.06
C PHE A 82 4.65 12.98 16.04
N GLY A 83 5.36 11.88 16.30
CA GLY A 83 4.90 10.80 17.17
C GLY A 83 3.77 9.97 16.58
N ILE A 84 3.63 9.96 15.24
CA ILE A 84 2.66 9.15 14.52
C ILE A 84 3.36 7.90 14.02
N PRO A 85 2.98 6.71 14.50
CA PRO A 85 3.52 5.44 14.01
C PRO A 85 3.05 5.14 12.59
N VAL A 86 3.75 4.20 11.96
CA VAL A 86 3.54 3.84 10.56
C VAL A 86 3.12 2.38 10.44
N MET A 87 2.11 2.14 9.64
CA MET A 87 1.73 0.83 9.15
C MET A 87 1.68 0.90 7.63
N PHE A 88 2.22 -0.08 6.91
CA PHE A 88 2.19 -0.05 5.45
C PHE A 88 0.97 -0.79 4.91
N HIS A 89 0.22 -0.10 4.06
CA HIS A 89 -0.73 -0.74 3.15
C HIS A 89 0.02 -1.62 2.15
N MET A 90 -0.53 -2.79 1.84
CA MET A 90 0.04 -3.67 0.82
C MET A 90 -1.05 -4.53 0.16
N ALA A 91 -1.49 -4.11 -1.02
CA ALA A 91 -2.40 -4.85 -1.90
C ALA A 91 -1.74 -5.16 -3.25
N ALA A 92 -0.41 -5.15 -3.31
CA ALA A 92 0.38 -5.26 -4.53
C ALA A 92 0.84 -6.70 -4.83
N SER A 93 1.58 -6.83 -5.93
CA SER A 93 2.31 -8.06 -6.27
C SER A 93 3.44 -8.35 -5.25
N PRO A 94 4.03 -9.56 -5.26
CA PRO A 94 5.19 -9.87 -4.42
C PRO A 94 6.38 -8.92 -4.61
N VAL A 95 6.51 -8.28 -5.77
CA VAL A 95 7.55 -7.28 -6.02
C VAL A 95 7.31 -6.03 -5.18
N GLY A 96 6.08 -5.49 -5.18
CA GLY A 96 5.69 -4.37 -4.32
C GLY A 96 5.79 -4.74 -2.83
N CYS A 97 5.39 -5.96 -2.48
CA CYS A 97 5.56 -6.50 -1.14
C CYS A 97 7.03 -6.48 -0.68
N MET A 98 7.97 -6.97 -1.50
CA MET A 98 9.39 -6.96 -1.15
C MET A 98 9.95 -5.53 -1.06
N ALA A 99 9.50 -4.60 -1.89
CA ALA A 99 9.87 -3.20 -1.75
C ALA A 99 9.42 -2.63 -0.39
N SER A 100 8.19 -2.96 0.02
CA SER A 100 7.65 -2.57 1.34
C SER A 100 8.42 -3.21 2.49
N VAL A 101 8.78 -4.50 2.39
CA VAL A 101 9.60 -5.22 3.38
C VAL A 101 10.95 -4.53 3.58
N HIS A 102 11.65 -4.18 2.49
CA HIS A 102 12.93 -3.46 2.58
C HIS A 102 12.76 -2.06 3.19
N CYS A 103 11.69 -1.35 2.83
CA CYS A 103 11.43 -0.03 3.39
C CYS A 103 11.10 -0.09 4.89
N ALA A 104 10.33 -1.10 5.32
CA ALA A 104 9.96 -1.29 6.72
C ALA A 104 11.18 -1.40 7.65
N CYS A 105 12.28 -1.99 7.16
CA CYS A 105 13.54 -2.06 7.91
C CYS A 105 14.21 -0.70 8.19
N LEU A 106 13.74 0.37 7.54
CA LEU A 106 14.28 1.72 7.64
C LEU A 106 13.38 2.66 8.46
N VAL A 107 12.29 2.15 9.01
CA VAL A 107 11.29 2.92 9.76
C VAL A 107 11.37 2.58 11.24
N ASP A 108 11.57 3.59 12.08
CA ASP A 108 11.77 3.38 13.53
C ASP A 108 10.49 2.98 14.26
N ASP A 109 9.40 3.73 14.07
CA ASP A 109 8.11 3.46 14.71
C ASP A 109 7.16 2.78 13.70
N PHE A 110 7.51 1.55 13.36
CA PHE A 110 6.78 0.70 12.41
C PHE A 110 5.96 -0.36 13.15
N ILE A 111 4.64 -0.40 12.91
CA ILE A 111 3.72 -1.35 13.56
C ILE A 111 3.70 -2.68 12.81
N SER A 112 3.31 -2.65 11.54
CA SER A 112 3.14 -3.84 10.71
C SER A 112 2.95 -3.47 9.24
N MET A 113 2.90 -4.49 8.40
CA MET A 113 2.52 -4.38 7.00
C MET A 113 1.33 -5.29 6.73
N GLU A 114 0.35 -4.76 6.05
CA GLU A 114 -0.82 -5.47 5.58
C GLU A 114 -0.47 -6.45 4.44
N ASN A 115 -1.34 -7.41 4.17
CA ASN A 115 -1.28 -8.22 2.95
C ASN A 115 -2.68 -8.69 2.51
N HIS A 116 -3.24 -8.01 1.51
CA HIS A 116 -4.52 -8.38 0.90
C HIS A 116 -4.44 -9.59 -0.04
N SER A 117 -3.24 -9.94 -0.50
CA SER A 117 -3.06 -10.92 -1.58
C SER A 117 -2.84 -12.34 -1.07
N VAL A 118 -2.84 -12.55 0.24
CA VAL A 118 -2.59 -13.86 0.88
C VAL A 118 -3.58 -14.95 0.43
N ASP A 119 -4.80 -14.56 0.08
CA ASP A 119 -5.85 -15.48 -0.38
C ASP A 119 -5.72 -15.87 -1.86
N THR A 120 -4.79 -15.26 -2.60
CA THR A 120 -4.51 -15.61 -3.99
C THR A 120 -3.46 -16.72 -4.03
N GLU A 121 -3.88 -17.95 -4.29
CA GLU A 121 -3.03 -19.15 -4.20
C GLU A 121 -1.71 -19.05 -4.98
N TRP A 122 -1.72 -18.42 -6.15
CA TRP A 122 -0.56 -18.27 -7.02
C TRP A 122 0.23 -16.97 -6.79
N TRP A 123 -0.19 -16.12 -5.85
CA TRP A 123 0.45 -14.81 -5.61
C TRP A 123 1.95 -14.94 -5.36
N GLY A 124 2.35 -15.80 -4.45
CA GLY A 124 3.76 -16.04 -4.15
C GLY A 124 4.55 -16.61 -5.33
N ASP A 125 3.89 -17.27 -6.28
CA ASP A 125 4.52 -17.88 -7.44
C ASP A 125 4.84 -16.89 -8.57
N LEU A 126 4.35 -15.65 -8.47
CA LEU A 126 4.71 -14.56 -9.39
C LEU A 126 6.20 -14.17 -9.33
N VAL A 127 6.89 -14.58 -8.27
CA VAL A 127 8.34 -14.36 -8.12
C VAL A 127 9.08 -15.66 -7.82
N THR A 128 10.39 -15.63 -8.07
CA THR A 128 11.35 -16.67 -7.69
C THR A 128 12.48 -16.05 -6.87
N GLY A 129 13.43 -16.84 -6.40
CA GLY A 129 14.60 -16.35 -5.68
C GLY A 129 14.42 -16.18 -4.17
N ILE A 130 13.21 -16.38 -3.65
CA ILE A 130 12.86 -16.37 -2.22
C ILE A 130 12.19 -17.68 -1.83
N ASP A 131 12.34 -18.07 -0.56
CA ASP A 131 11.68 -19.26 -0.01
C ASP A 131 10.17 -19.06 0.08
N LYS A 132 9.43 -20.16 -0.01
CA LYS A 132 7.96 -20.16 0.02
C LYS A 132 7.42 -21.07 1.11
N PRO A 133 6.33 -20.68 1.77
CA PRO A 133 5.56 -19.44 1.54
C PRO A 133 6.36 -18.19 1.94
N ILE A 134 6.06 -17.06 1.27
CA ILE A 134 6.75 -15.78 1.51
C ILE A 134 6.46 -15.26 2.93
N ILE A 135 5.29 -15.57 3.47
CA ILE A 135 4.88 -15.20 4.83
C ILE A 135 4.86 -16.47 5.67
N ILE A 136 5.62 -16.47 6.76
CA ILE A 136 5.70 -17.59 7.71
C ILE A 136 5.35 -17.07 9.10
N ASN A 137 4.31 -17.61 9.71
CA ASN A 137 3.85 -17.21 11.05
C ASN A 137 3.57 -15.70 11.20
N GLY A 138 3.10 -15.06 10.14
CA GLY A 138 2.82 -13.61 10.11
C GLY A 138 4.06 -12.74 9.90
N GLU A 139 5.20 -13.32 9.53
CA GLU A 139 6.48 -12.62 9.38
C GLU A 139 7.02 -12.77 7.95
N TYR A 140 7.76 -11.74 7.50
CA TYR A 140 8.56 -11.76 6.28
C TYR A 140 10.03 -11.87 6.63
N THR A 141 10.75 -12.68 5.88
CA THR A 141 12.22 -12.65 5.90
C THR A 141 12.73 -11.65 4.89
N VAL A 142 13.52 -10.70 5.33
CA VAL A 142 14.14 -9.70 4.44
C VAL A 142 15.19 -10.37 3.58
N PRO A 143 15.09 -10.35 2.23
CA PRO A 143 16.11 -10.94 1.36
C PRO A 143 17.43 -10.16 1.43
N GLU A 144 18.55 -10.87 1.47
CA GLU A 144 19.89 -10.27 1.43
C GLU A 144 20.51 -10.22 0.01
N LYS A 145 19.81 -10.74 -0.98
CA LYS A 145 20.26 -10.73 -2.38
C LYS A 145 20.17 -9.31 -2.97
N PRO A 146 20.97 -8.97 -3.99
CA PRO A 146 20.89 -7.68 -4.67
C PRO A 146 19.49 -7.35 -5.19
N GLY A 147 19.17 -6.06 -5.25
CA GLY A 147 17.85 -5.56 -5.63
C GLY A 147 16.82 -5.83 -4.54
N LEU A 148 15.63 -6.25 -4.94
CA LEU A 148 14.56 -6.64 -4.01
C LEU A 148 14.69 -8.10 -3.52
N GLY A 149 15.74 -8.81 -3.97
CA GLY A 149 15.98 -10.20 -3.61
C GLY A 149 15.08 -11.22 -4.31
N VAL A 150 14.26 -10.79 -5.25
CA VAL A 150 13.35 -11.62 -6.03
C VAL A 150 13.49 -11.35 -7.52
N GLU A 151 13.11 -12.34 -8.33
CA GLU A 151 13.03 -12.25 -9.78
C GLU A 151 11.60 -12.54 -10.23
N LEU A 152 11.15 -11.94 -11.33
CA LEU A 152 9.83 -12.21 -11.88
C LEU A 152 9.72 -13.63 -12.42
N ASN A 153 8.57 -14.26 -12.25
CA ASN A 153 8.25 -15.57 -12.83
C ASN A 153 7.30 -15.38 -14.02
N ASP A 154 7.89 -15.14 -15.19
CA ASP A 154 7.16 -14.88 -16.43
C ASP A 154 6.17 -15.98 -16.81
N GLU A 155 6.50 -17.24 -16.51
CA GLU A 155 5.64 -18.38 -16.85
C GLU A 155 4.34 -18.38 -16.02
N VAL A 156 4.42 -18.00 -14.75
CA VAL A 156 3.25 -17.84 -13.91
C VAL A 156 2.48 -16.57 -14.28
N MET A 157 3.19 -15.46 -14.51
CA MET A 157 2.57 -14.21 -14.94
C MET A 157 1.73 -14.40 -16.21
N LYS A 158 2.28 -15.07 -17.23
CA LYS A 158 1.57 -15.36 -18.50
C LYS A 158 0.28 -16.16 -18.31
N LYS A 159 0.22 -17.03 -17.31
CA LYS A 159 -0.97 -17.85 -17.03
C LYS A 159 -2.11 -17.06 -16.40
N HIS A 160 -1.80 -15.94 -15.75
CA HIS A 160 -2.76 -15.14 -14.98
C HIS A 160 -3.02 -13.75 -15.57
N LEU A 161 -2.68 -13.55 -16.84
CA LEU A 161 -2.96 -12.30 -17.55
C LEU A 161 -4.47 -12.11 -17.75
N ILE A 162 -4.95 -10.93 -17.39
CA ILE A 162 -6.33 -10.52 -17.70
C ILE A 162 -6.51 -10.34 -19.20
N ILE A 163 -5.48 -9.81 -19.88
CA ILE A 163 -5.47 -9.62 -21.34
C ILE A 163 -4.26 -10.37 -21.91
N PRO A 164 -4.44 -11.33 -22.82
CA PRO A 164 -3.31 -12.01 -23.47
C PRO A 164 -2.42 -11.03 -24.25
N GLY A 165 -1.13 -11.34 -24.38
CA GLY A 165 -0.17 -10.53 -25.11
C GLY A 165 0.50 -9.44 -24.31
N TYR A 166 0.50 -9.56 -23.00
CA TYR A 166 1.04 -8.56 -22.05
C TYR A 166 2.46 -8.07 -22.34
N PHE A 167 3.36 -8.92 -22.84
CA PHE A 167 4.76 -8.54 -23.10
C PHE A 167 4.97 -7.80 -24.42
N GLU A 168 3.92 -7.68 -25.21
CA GLU A 168 3.95 -6.96 -26.47
C GLU A 168 3.06 -5.70 -26.34
N PRO A 169 3.49 -4.55 -26.90
CA PRO A 169 2.61 -3.38 -27.00
C PRO A 169 1.31 -3.77 -27.70
N THR A 170 0.19 -3.52 -27.06
CA THR A 170 -1.13 -3.80 -27.65
C THR A 170 -2.04 -2.60 -27.48
N PRO A 171 -2.97 -2.36 -28.41
CA PRO A 171 -3.94 -1.27 -28.27
C PRO A 171 -4.76 -1.32 -26.97
N GLN A 172 -4.88 -2.49 -26.35
CA GLN A 172 -5.55 -2.65 -25.07
C GLN A 172 -4.74 -2.06 -23.92
N TYR A 173 -3.41 -2.26 -23.91
CA TYR A 173 -2.50 -1.73 -22.87
C TYR A 173 -2.11 -0.28 -23.14
N ASP A 174 -2.03 0.13 -24.40
CA ASP A 174 -1.66 1.49 -24.77
C ASP A 174 -2.80 2.51 -24.61
N LYS A 175 -4.02 2.05 -24.31
CA LYS A 175 -5.12 2.95 -23.99
C LYS A 175 -4.88 3.59 -22.63
N PRO A 176 -4.95 4.94 -22.53
CA PRO A 176 -4.86 5.61 -21.24
C PRO A 176 -5.94 5.08 -20.30
N MET A 177 -5.54 4.54 -19.19
CA MET A 177 -6.43 4.22 -18.09
C MET A 177 -6.65 5.52 -17.32
N VAL A 178 -7.81 6.16 -17.53
CA VAL A 178 -8.17 7.36 -16.79
C VAL A 178 -9.16 6.97 -15.70
N GLY A 179 -8.76 7.21 -14.49
CA GLY A 179 -9.65 7.73 -13.48
C GLY A 179 -10.28 6.86 -12.54
N THR A 180 -10.31 5.71 -12.29
CA THR A 180 -10.71 5.14 -11.00
C THR A 180 -9.55 4.33 -10.41
N HIS A 181 -9.50 4.30 -9.10
CA HIS A 181 -8.58 3.54 -8.30
C HIS A 181 -8.33 2.08 -8.79
N PHE A 182 -9.23 1.52 -9.57
CA PHE A 182 -9.16 0.17 -10.11
C PHE A 182 -8.91 0.10 -11.62
N GLY A 183 -8.43 1.16 -12.24
CA GLY A 183 -8.05 1.14 -13.66
C GLY A 183 -9.19 0.79 -14.64
N VAL A 184 -10.39 1.25 -14.38
CA VAL A 184 -11.52 1.03 -15.28
C VAL A 184 -11.34 1.87 -16.55
N PRO A 185 -11.41 1.30 -17.76
CA PRO A 185 -11.28 2.06 -19.00
C PRO A 185 -12.31 3.19 -19.09
N VAL A 186 -11.85 4.37 -19.55
CA VAL A 186 -12.71 5.58 -19.69
C VAL A 186 -13.97 5.31 -20.47
N ASP A 187 -13.93 4.44 -21.47
CA ASP A 187 -15.06 4.11 -22.30
C ASP A 187 -16.21 3.37 -21.55
N SER A 188 -15.94 2.86 -20.34
CA SER A 188 -16.95 2.23 -19.49
C SER A 188 -17.70 3.23 -18.59
N ILE A 189 -17.20 4.48 -18.49
CA ILE A 189 -17.79 5.53 -17.65
C ILE A 189 -18.80 6.39 -18.40
N LYS A 190 -18.82 6.26 -19.72
CA LYS A 190 -19.76 7.02 -20.60
C LYS A 190 -21.01 6.23 -20.96
N LYS A 191 -21.73 5.71 -19.99
CA LYS A 191 -23.10 5.21 -20.19
C LYS A 191 -24.03 5.75 -19.13
#